data_411d409c681c60925821b856e2b006cf
#
_entry.id   411d409c681c60925821b856e2b006cf
#
_cell.length_a   1.000
_cell.length_b   1.000
_cell.length_c   1.000
_cell.angle_alpha   90.00
_cell.angle_beta   90.00
_cell.angle_gamma   90.00
#
_symmetry.space_group_name_H-M   'P 1'
#
loop_
_entity.id
_entity.type
_entity.pdbx_description
1 polymer ?
#
loop_
_entity_poly.entity_id
_entity_poly.type
_entity_poly.pdbx_seq_one_letter_code
_entity_poly.pdbx_strand_id
1 'polypeptide(L)'
;MAFNSSLRSGRKRAFKSEINVVPYIDVMLVLLIIFMAVPANEAPSVVNLPSAEKSALPPDTYIRVSVQPENRLSIGVGGKQKLAMEDVADRTALMARLRALHEENPDYPVLIEGDRDSKYEDVITLISDAKKMGINRVGLATK
;
A
#
# COMPACT_ATOMS: atom_id res chain seq x y z
N MET A 1 26.15 -1.98 87.14
CA MET A 1 25.58 -2.83 86.17
C MET A 1 25.24 -2.09 84.90
N ALA A 2 26.08 -2.25 83.99
CA ALA A 2 25.82 -1.64 82.75
C ALA A 2 24.77 -2.50 82.02
N PHE A 3 23.61 -2.02 82.07
CA PHE A 3 22.64 -2.53 81.10
C PHE A 3 23.01 -1.98 79.77
N ASN A 4 23.77 -2.73 79.16
CA ASN A 4 23.92 -2.55 77.78
C ASN A 4 22.56 -2.82 77.12
N SER A 5 21.69 -1.87 77.21
CA SER A 5 20.64 -1.84 76.25
C SER A 5 21.33 -1.78 74.88
N SER A 6 21.60 -2.91 74.41
CA SER A 6 21.96 -2.98 73.02
C SER A 6 20.89 -2.22 72.29
N LEU A 7 21.20 -1.02 72.04
CA LEU A 7 20.53 -0.28 71.05
C LEU A 7 20.64 -1.11 69.79
N ARG A 8 19.70 -1.98 69.68
CA ARG A 8 19.37 -2.43 68.36
C ARG A 8 18.94 -1.19 67.64
N SER A 9 19.90 -0.50 67.17
CA SER A 9 19.63 0.33 66.01
C SER A 9 19.08 -0.63 65.00
N GLY A 10 17.76 -0.76 65.08
CA GLY A 10 17.07 -1.45 64.01
C GLY A 10 17.57 -0.78 62.78
N ARG A 11 18.45 -1.41 62.10
CA ARG A 11 18.68 -1.05 60.73
C ARG A 11 17.32 -1.08 60.06
N LYS A 12 16.68 0.04 60.10
CA LYS A 12 15.63 0.29 59.18
C LYS A 12 16.27 0.03 57.83
N ARG A 13 16.08 -1.15 57.36
CA ARG A 13 16.33 -1.38 55.97
C ARG A 13 15.56 -0.29 55.27
N ALA A 14 16.29 0.76 54.98
CA ALA A 14 15.74 1.72 54.07
C ALA A 14 15.23 0.90 52.92
N PHE A 15 13.93 0.81 52.83
CA PHE A 15 13.36 0.33 51.61
C PHE A 15 13.97 1.19 50.54
N LYS A 16 14.96 0.65 49.89
CA LYS A 16 15.42 1.27 48.67
C LYS A 16 14.23 1.18 47.76
N SER A 17 13.40 2.19 47.81
CA SER A 17 12.46 2.44 46.74
C SER A 17 13.26 2.88 45.51
N GLU A 18 14.19 2.03 45.12
CA GLU A 18 14.75 2.17 43.82
C GLU A 18 13.62 1.75 42.87
N ILE A 19 12.96 2.77 42.35
CA ILE A 19 12.08 2.58 41.22
C ILE A 19 12.94 1.92 40.19
N ASN A 20 12.71 0.66 40.01
CA ASN A 20 13.43 -0.11 39.00
C ASN A 20 12.97 0.39 37.63
N VAL A 21 13.80 1.17 36.98
CA VAL A 21 13.52 1.77 35.67
C VAL A 21 13.65 0.74 34.55
N VAL A 22 14.27 -0.39 34.84
CA VAL A 22 14.57 -1.40 33.85
C VAL A 22 13.30 -1.91 33.11
N PRO A 23 12.19 -2.25 33.79
CA PRO A 23 10.98 -2.66 33.08
C PRO A 23 10.36 -1.54 32.23
N TYR A 24 10.53 -0.30 32.62
CA TYR A 24 10.04 0.82 31.82
C TYR A 24 10.86 1.02 30.55
N ILE A 25 12.17 0.91 30.67
CA ILE A 25 13.07 0.96 29.52
C ILE A 25 12.78 -0.18 28.56
N ASP A 26 12.54 -1.36 29.07
CA ASP A 26 12.24 -2.55 28.26
C ASP A 26 10.95 -2.36 27.46
N VAL A 27 9.90 -1.88 28.10
CA VAL A 27 8.63 -1.58 27.43
C VAL A 27 8.82 -0.51 26.35
N MET A 28 9.57 0.54 26.64
CA MET A 28 9.85 1.59 25.67
C MET A 28 10.66 1.07 24.48
N LEU A 29 11.65 0.24 24.73
CA LEU A 29 12.45 -0.40 23.71
C LEU A 29 11.62 -1.29 22.80
N VAL A 30 10.76 -2.11 23.38
CA VAL A 30 9.86 -2.99 22.63
C VAL A 30 8.90 -2.17 21.78
N LEU A 31 8.32 -1.11 22.33
CA LEU A 31 7.46 -0.21 21.58
C LEU A 31 8.20 0.46 20.42
N LEU A 32 9.43 0.91 20.68
CA LEU A 32 10.26 1.52 19.66
C LEU A 32 10.54 0.54 18.51
N ILE A 33 10.86 -0.69 18.82
CA ILE A 33 11.11 -1.75 17.83
C ILE A 33 9.85 -2.06 17.05
N ILE A 34 8.69 -2.13 17.72
CA ILE A 34 7.41 -2.37 17.06
C ILE A 34 7.09 -1.23 16.09
N PHE A 35 7.24 0.02 16.50
CA PHE A 35 7.02 1.16 15.61
C PHE A 35 8.02 1.21 14.45
N MET A 36 9.22 0.71 14.67
CA MET A 36 10.23 0.62 13.60
C MET A 36 9.95 -0.54 12.65
N ALA A 37 9.44 -1.65 13.17
CA ALA A 37 9.13 -2.85 12.39
C ALA A 37 7.78 -2.77 11.68
N VAL A 38 6.86 -1.94 12.17
CA VAL A 38 5.64 -1.65 11.42
C VAL A 38 6.09 -0.96 10.14
N PRO A 39 5.93 -1.61 8.99
CA PRO A 39 6.17 -0.89 7.75
C PRO A 39 5.27 0.33 7.83
N ALA A 40 5.88 1.49 7.77
CA ALA A 40 5.12 2.67 7.47
C ALA A 40 4.29 2.28 6.26
N ASN A 41 2.99 2.15 6.45
CA ASN A 41 2.10 2.15 5.31
C ASN A 41 2.41 3.48 4.64
N GLU A 42 3.41 3.47 3.81
CA GLU A 42 3.57 4.54 2.87
C GLU A 42 2.21 4.58 2.20
N ALA A 43 1.43 5.55 2.64
CA ALA A 43 0.27 5.94 1.88
C ALA A 43 0.75 5.89 0.45
N PRO A 44 0.14 5.05 -0.38
CA PRO A 44 0.67 4.82 -1.70
C PRO A 44 1.08 6.17 -2.22
N SER A 45 2.37 6.32 -2.43
CA SER A 45 2.89 7.57 -2.91
C SER A 45 2.00 7.86 -4.09
N VAL A 46 1.16 8.86 -3.92
CA VAL A 46 0.37 9.33 -5.02
C VAL A 46 1.44 9.72 -6.01
N VAL A 47 1.75 8.77 -6.88
CA VAL A 47 2.54 9.10 -8.04
C VAL A 47 1.74 10.23 -8.64
N ASN A 48 2.22 11.43 -8.48
CA ASN A 48 1.63 12.58 -9.10
C ASN A 48 1.64 12.29 -10.59
N LEU A 49 0.61 11.60 -11.01
CA LEU A 49 0.28 11.53 -12.40
C LEU A 49 -0.01 12.98 -12.79
N PRO A 50 0.73 13.57 -13.71
CA PRO A 50 0.58 14.98 -14.04
C PRO A 50 -0.84 15.39 -14.44
N SER A 51 -1.70 14.43 -14.59
CA SER A 51 -3.09 14.61 -15.01
C SER A 51 -4.12 14.43 -13.88
N ALA A 52 -3.68 14.23 -12.64
CA ALA A 52 -4.59 14.18 -11.50
C ALA A 52 -5.16 15.56 -11.14
N GLU A 53 -4.68 16.60 -11.78
CA GLU A 53 -5.30 17.89 -11.71
C GLU A 53 -6.63 17.86 -12.45
N LYS A 54 -7.70 17.83 -11.69
CA LYS A 54 -9.04 18.15 -12.17
C LYS A 54 -9.78 17.08 -12.98
N SER A 55 -9.82 15.86 -12.59
CA SER A 55 -10.95 15.10 -13.09
C SER A 55 -11.91 14.77 -11.97
N ALA A 56 -12.75 15.72 -11.68
CA ALA A 56 -13.91 15.48 -10.85
C ALA A 56 -14.94 14.57 -11.54
N LEU A 57 -14.77 14.30 -12.81
CA LEU A 57 -15.66 13.43 -13.58
C LEU A 57 -14.84 12.35 -14.25
N PRO A 58 -15.19 11.08 -14.04
CA PRO A 58 -14.60 10.01 -14.83
C PRO A 58 -14.89 10.25 -16.30
N PRO A 59 -13.94 10.00 -17.19
CA PRO A 59 -14.19 10.13 -18.61
C PRO A 59 -15.34 9.23 -19.04
N ASP A 60 -16.10 9.68 -20.01
CA ASP A 60 -17.29 8.96 -20.47
C ASP A 60 -16.98 7.54 -20.97
N THR A 61 -15.77 7.35 -21.44
CA THR A 61 -15.31 6.04 -21.91
C THR A 61 -13.83 5.88 -21.59
N TYR A 62 -13.47 4.73 -21.07
CA TYR A 62 -12.09 4.42 -20.70
C TYR A 62 -11.80 2.94 -20.87
N ILE A 63 -10.53 2.62 -21.05
CA ILE A 63 -10.07 1.24 -21.07
C ILE A 63 -9.83 0.80 -19.64
N ARG A 64 -10.51 -0.22 -19.19
CA ARG A 64 -10.38 -0.75 -17.83
C ARG A 64 -9.54 -2.01 -17.85
N VAL A 65 -8.49 -2.01 -17.07
CA VAL A 65 -7.65 -3.19 -16.84
C VAL A 65 -7.81 -3.57 -15.37
N SER A 66 -8.26 -4.79 -15.13
CA SER A 66 -8.44 -5.30 -13.77
C SER A 66 -7.40 -6.36 -13.47
N VAL A 67 -6.69 -6.16 -12.37
CA VAL A 67 -5.73 -7.11 -11.84
C VAL A 67 -6.34 -7.77 -10.62
N GLN A 68 -6.64 -9.05 -10.74
CA GLN A 68 -7.20 -9.84 -9.66
C GLN A 68 -6.11 -10.68 -8.99
N PRO A 69 -6.33 -11.17 -7.76
CA PRO A 69 -5.41 -12.11 -7.15
C PRO A 69 -5.30 -13.38 -8.02
N GLU A 70 -4.22 -14.14 -7.84
CA GLU A 70 -3.91 -15.33 -8.63
C GLU A 70 -3.55 -15.07 -10.10
N ASN A 71 -2.98 -13.89 -10.39
CA ASN A 71 -2.56 -13.49 -11.74
C ASN A 71 -3.69 -13.48 -12.79
N ARG A 72 -4.92 -13.33 -12.34
CA ARG A 72 -6.03 -13.15 -13.26
C ARG A 72 -6.06 -11.72 -13.74
N LEU A 73 -5.96 -11.58 -15.04
CA LEU A 73 -5.99 -10.28 -15.69
C LEU A 73 -7.24 -10.21 -16.57
N SER A 74 -7.91 -9.09 -16.51
CA SER A 74 -9.04 -8.83 -17.40
C SER A 74 -8.95 -7.43 -17.97
N ILE A 75 -9.43 -7.27 -19.18
CA ILE A 75 -9.43 -6.02 -19.92
C ILE A 75 -10.77 -5.78 -20.57
N GLY A 76 -11.21 -4.56 -20.58
CA GLY A 76 -12.45 -4.17 -21.21
C GLY A 76 -12.57 -2.68 -21.35
N VAL A 77 -13.65 -2.25 -21.97
CA VAL A 77 -13.98 -0.82 -22.09
C VAL A 77 -15.08 -0.51 -21.09
N GLY A 78 -14.81 0.43 -20.21
CA GLY A 78 -15.76 0.93 -19.23
C GLY A 78 -16.38 2.26 -19.66
N GLY A 79 -17.43 2.67 -19.00
CA GLY A 79 -18.13 3.92 -19.28
C GLY A 79 -19.50 3.69 -19.93
N LYS A 80 -19.91 4.60 -20.80
CA LYS A 80 -21.22 4.51 -21.49
C LYS A 80 -21.35 3.29 -22.40
N GLN A 81 -20.24 2.85 -22.97
CA GLN A 81 -20.18 1.61 -23.75
C GLN A 81 -19.55 0.53 -22.89
N LYS A 82 -20.38 -0.24 -22.22
CA LYS A 82 -19.90 -1.40 -21.48
C LYS A 82 -19.67 -2.54 -22.44
N LEU A 83 -18.45 -2.69 -22.90
CA LEU A 83 -18.02 -3.94 -23.47
C LEU A 83 -17.72 -4.93 -22.35
N ALA A 84 -18.05 -6.19 -22.58
CA ALA A 84 -17.78 -7.22 -21.60
C ALA A 84 -16.28 -7.30 -21.29
N MET A 85 -15.95 -7.50 -20.03
CA MET A 85 -14.57 -7.71 -19.62
C MET A 85 -14.10 -9.07 -20.13
N GLU A 86 -13.00 -9.06 -20.87
CA GLU A 86 -12.36 -10.28 -21.35
C GLU A 86 -11.29 -10.73 -20.39
N ASP A 87 -11.33 -11.99 -19.99
CA ASP A 87 -10.26 -12.57 -19.19
C ASP A 87 -9.06 -12.88 -20.09
N VAL A 88 -7.89 -12.45 -19.65
CA VAL A 88 -6.65 -12.65 -20.37
C VAL A 88 -5.75 -13.59 -19.58
N ALA A 89 -5.20 -14.59 -20.22
CA ALA A 89 -4.41 -15.61 -19.55
C ALA A 89 -3.02 -15.10 -19.11
N ASP A 90 -2.39 -14.28 -19.93
CA ASP A 90 -1.03 -13.82 -19.74
C ASP A 90 -0.91 -12.30 -19.81
N ARG A 91 0.13 -11.79 -19.16
CA ARG A 91 0.48 -10.39 -19.26
C ARG A 91 0.82 -9.95 -20.67
N THR A 92 1.50 -10.79 -21.44
CA THR A 92 1.84 -10.52 -22.83
C THR A 92 0.58 -10.35 -23.68
N ALA A 93 -0.40 -11.22 -23.50
CA ALA A 93 -1.68 -11.14 -24.18
C ALA A 93 -2.46 -9.88 -23.76
N LEU A 94 -2.38 -9.51 -22.47
CA LEU A 94 -2.97 -8.27 -21.97
C LEU A 94 -2.37 -7.05 -22.66
N MET A 95 -1.06 -6.99 -22.79
CA MET A 95 -0.36 -5.89 -23.42
C MET A 95 -0.71 -5.80 -24.92
N ALA A 96 -0.80 -6.91 -25.60
CA ALA A 96 -1.22 -6.95 -27.00
C ALA A 96 -2.64 -6.43 -27.18
N ARG A 97 -3.55 -6.83 -26.31
CA ARG A 97 -4.95 -6.40 -26.36
C ARG A 97 -5.07 -4.90 -26.00
N LEU A 98 -4.33 -4.46 -25.01
CA LEU A 98 -4.28 -3.06 -24.62
C LEU A 98 -3.78 -2.19 -25.77
N ARG A 99 -2.73 -2.62 -26.44
CA ARG A 99 -2.20 -1.92 -27.62
C ARG A 99 -3.24 -1.83 -28.73
N ALA A 100 -3.94 -2.91 -29.02
CA ALA A 100 -4.99 -2.93 -30.04
C ALA A 100 -6.13 -1.95 -29.69
N LEU A 101 -6.58 -1.95 -28.46
CA LEU A 101 -7.62 -1.02 -28.00
C LEU A 101 -7.15 0.43 -28.00
N HIS A 102 -5.90 0.68 -27.67
CA HIS A 102 -5.33 2.01 -27.70
C HIS A 102 -5.17 2.52 -29.16
N GLU A 103 -4.82 1.68 -30.09
CA GLU A 103 -4.72 2.05 -31.50
C GLU A 103 -6.09 2.35 -32.12
N GLU A 104 -7.13 1.61 -31.69
CA GLU A 104 -8.49 1.90 -32.12
C GLU A 104 -9.00 3.23 -31.57
N ASN A 105 -8.65 3.53 -30.31
CA ASN A 105 -9.13 4.70 -29.60
C ASN A 105 -7.99 5.36 -28.82
N PRO A 106 -7.14 6.14 -29.50
CA PRO A 106 -5.98 6.75 -28.83
C PRO A 106 -6.34 7.80 -27.77
N ASP A 107 -7.56 8.29 -27.77
CA ASP A 107 -8.04 9.30 -26.83
C ASP A 107 -8.57 8.69 -25.51
N TYR A 108 -8.76 7.37 -25.46
CA TYR A 108 -9.29 6.74 -24.27
C TYR A 108 -8.22 6.64 -23.18
N PRO A 109 -8.50 7.14 -21.98
CA PRO A 109 -7.61 6.90 -20.86
C PRO A 109 -7.65 5.46 -20.41
N VAL A 110 -6.57 4.97 -19.86
CA VAL A 110 -6.45 3.64 -19.30
C VAL A 110 -6.59 3.71 -17.80
N LEU A 111 -7.53 2.95 -17.26
CA LEU A 111 -7.72 2.81 -15.83
C LEU A 111 -7.27 1.42 -15.40
N ILE A 112 -6.26 1.37 -14.56
CA ILE A 112 -5.79 0.12 -13.99
C ILE A 112 -6.39 -0.04 -12.61
N GLU A 113 -7.19 -1.07 -12.45
CA GLU A 113 -7.85 -1.39 -11.18
C GLU A 113 -7.15 -2.58 -10.55
N GLY A 114 -6.52 -2.35 -9.42
CA GLY A 114 -5.88 -3.38 -8.63
C GLY A 114 -6.79 -3.84 -7.50
N ASP A 115 -6.94 -5.15 -7.35
CA ASP A 115 -7.59 -5.70 -6.18
C ASP A 115 -6.68 -5.55 -4.96
N ARG A 116 -7.29 -5.46 -3.79
CA ARG A 116 -6.58 -5.33 -2.51
C ARG A 116 -5.58 -6.47 -2.30
N ASP A 117 -5.92 -7.67 -2.76
CA ASP A 117 -5.09 -8.86 -2.63
C ASP A 117 -4.12 -9.07 -3.80
N SER A 118 -4.16 -8.20 -4.80
CA SER A 118 -3.22 -8.26 -5.91
C SER A 118 -1.85 -7.73 -5.50
N LYS A 119 -0.82 -8.25 -6.16
CA LYS A 119 0.54 -7.76 -5.92
C LYS A 119 0.70 -6.36 -6.48
N TYR A 120 1.10 -5.45 -5.61
CA TYR A 120 1.38 -4.06 -6.01
C TYR A 120 2.42 -3.97 -7.13
N GLU A 121 3.41 -4.83 -7.10
CA GLU A 121 4.44 -4.92 -8.13
C GLU A 121 3.87 -5.16 -9.53
N ASP A 122 2.90 -6.05 -9.65
CA ASP A 122 2.25 -6.34 -10.93
C ASP A 122 1.53 -5.12 -11.48
N VAL A 123 0.86 -4.37 -10.62
CA VAL A 123 0.15 -3.15 -11.00
C VAL A 123 1.14 -2.08 -11.48
N ILE A 124 2.21 -1.86 -10.75
CA ILE A 124 3.24 -0.88 -11.12
C ILE A 124 3.91 -1.23 -12.45
N THR A 125 4.17 -2.50 -12.66
CA THR A 125 4.76 -2.95 -13.92
C THR A 125 3.83 -2.73 -15.10
N LEU A 126 2.54 -2.96 -14.91
CA LEU A 126 1.53 -2.66 -15.94
C LEU A 126 1.45 -1.18 -16.27
N ILE A 127 1.49 -0.32 -15.27
CA ILE A 127 1.53 1.14 -15.47
C ILE A 127 2.77 1.53 -16.25
N SER A 128 3.92 0.99 -15.91
CA SER A 128 5.17 1.25 -16.59
C SER A 128 5.13 0.83 -18.05
N ASP A 129 4.61 -0.35 -18.32
CA ASP A 129 4.48 -0.88 -19.68
C ASP A 129 3.49 -0.06 -20.51
N ALA A 130 2.38 0.36 -19.91
CA ALA A 130 1.42 1.22 -20.58
C ALA A 130 2.04 2.57 -20.97
N LYS A 131 2.85 3.16 -20.10
CA LYS A 131 3.57 4.38 -20.40
C LYS A 131 4.60 4.21 -21.51
N LYS A 132 5.28 3.07 -21.55
CA LYS A 132 6.21 2.73 -22.64
C LYS A 132 5.53 2.62 -24.00
N MET A 133 4.26 2.25 -24.02
CA MET A 133 3.47 2.21 -25.25
C MET A 133 3.02 3.58 -25.76
N GLY A 134 3.30 4.64 -25.02
CA GLY A 134 2.89 5.99 -25.37
C GLY A 134 1.54 6.40 -24.80
N ILE A 135 0.96 5.62 -23.88
CA ILE A 135 -0.27 5.97 -23.20
C ILE A 135 0.04 6.98 -22.11
N ASN A 136 -0.40 8.21 -22.30
CA ASN A 136 -0.13 9.30 -21.37
C ASN A 136 -1.14 9.40 -20.23
N ARG A 137 -2.34 8.90 -20.45
CA ARG A 137 -3.43 8.97 -19.48
C ARG A 137 -3.65 7.61 -18.83
N VAL A 138 -2.95 7.37 -17.73
CA VAL A 138 -3.10 6.15 -16.96
C VAL A 138 -3.57 6.53 -15.56
N GLY A 139 -4.70 6.01 -15.17
CA GLY A 139 -5.24 6.16 -13.83
C GLY A 139 -5.13 4.87 -13.04
N LEU A 140 -5.04 5.00 -11.73
CA LEU A 140 -5.04 3.86 -10.81
C LEU A 140 -6.28 3.93 -9.93
N ALA A 141 -7.02 2.84 -9.89
CA ALA A 141 -8.12 2.66 -8.96
C ALA A 141 -7.85 1.46 -8.07
N THR A 142 -8.16 1.59 -6.82
CA THR A 142 -8.10 0.48 -5.86
C THR A 142 -9.51 0.05 -5.49
N LYS A 143 -9.69 -1.23 -5.46
CA LYS A 143 -10.98 -1.81 -5.13
C LYS A 143 -10.98 -2.36 -3.70
#